data_3aefd9b8cb3af5bc060c04c58911e779
#
_entry.id   3aefd9b8cb3af5bc060c04c58911e779
#
_cell.length_a   1.000
_cell.length_b   1.000
_cell.length_c   1.000
_cell.angle_alpha   90.00
_cell.angle_beta   90.00
_cell.angle_gamma   90.00
#
_symmetry.space_group_name_H-M   'P 1'
#
loop_
_entity.id
_entity.type
_entity.pdbx_description
1 polymer ?
#
loop_
_entity_poly.entity_id
_entity_poly.type
_entity_poly.pdbx_seq_one_letter_code
_entity_poly.pdbx_strand_id
1 'polypeptide(L)'
;ELDVTIRGPVNTEGFSFIYTGSRPTSFNEAPELAKQVAEGKLLPVEDRLPEEPLVIPTIERIGQYGGTWKRGFMGPIDRQNIDRIMHDHLIYYDLDGFTLMPHIVKGWETSEDGTTFTFYLRKGMKWSDGKPFTAEDFVFAYEDLTMNDELNPAKAAYMKVAGQLCRINKLDDYTVRYTFHKPNYSFIEKAASLTIAGQSARQYNCPLYAPRHY
;
A
#
# COMPACT_ATOMS: atom_id res chain seq x y z
N GLU A 1 14.53 21.05 13.97
CA GLU A 1 15.20 19.76 13.64
C GLU A 1 14.23 18.64 13.98
N LEU A 2 13.64 18.06 12.95
CA LEU A 2 12.81 16.85 13.11
C LEU A 2 13.78 15.68 13.21
N ASP A 3 14.04 15.21 14.41
CA ASP A 3 14.69 13.92 14.63
C ASP A 3 13.67 12.81 14.32
N VAL A 4 13.55 12.49 13.05
CA VAL A 4 12.68 11.41 12.59
C VAL A 4 13.50 10.13 12.58
N THR A 5 13.73 9.56 13.73
CA THR A 5 14.26 8.21 13.84
C THR A 5 13.15 7.21 13.47
N ILE A 6 12.99 6.95 12.18
CA ILE A 6 12.04 5.94 11.64
C ILE A 6 12.66 4.53 11.76
N ARG A 7 13.36 4.25 12.81
CA ARG A 7 13.73 2.90 13.16
C ARG A 7 12.97 2.51 14.42
N GLY A 8 11.68 2.20 14.23
CA GLY A 8 11.03 1.35 15.19
C GLY A 8 11.79 0.02 15.26
N PRO A 9 11.81 -0.68 16.40
CA PRO A 9 12.45 -1.98 16.48
C PRO A 9 11.82 -2.89 15.43
N VAL A 10 12.61 -3.30 14.44
CA VAL A 10 12.27 -4.43 13.58
C VAL A 10 12.22 -5.62 14.52
N ASN A 11 11.03 -6.08 14.88
CA ASN A 11 10.90 -7.35 15.55
C ASN A 11 11.21 -8.43 14.50
N THR A 12 12.45 -8.88 14.47
CA THR A 12 12.92 -9.91 13.54
C THR A 12 12.41 -11.30 13.90
N GLU A 13 11.70 -11.46 15.01
CA GLU A 13 11.20 -12.76 15.46
C GLU A 13 9.81 -13.13 14.90
N GLY A 14 9.24 -12.36 13.96
CA GLY A 14 7.91 -12.71 13.46
C GLY A 14 7.44 -12.00 12.21
N PHE A 15 8.31 -11.44 11.36
CA PHE A 15 7.89 -10.71 10.16
C PHE A 15 6.76 -9.68 10.41
N SER A 16 6.76 -9.07 11.59
CA SER A 16 5.75 -8.12 12.02
C SER A 16 6.36 -6.73 12.16
N PHE A 17 5.61 -5.70 11.74
CA PHE A 17 6.02 -4.31 11.84
C PHE A 17 4.83 -3.44 12.26
N ILE A 18 5.00 -2.59 13.27
CA ILE A 18 4.03 -1.56 13.64
C ILE A 18 4.75 -0.22 13.76
N TYR A 19 4.31 0.77 12.96
CA TYR A 19 4.85 2.12 13.04
C TYR A 19 4.35 2.83 14.30
N THR A 20 5.28 3.34 15.09
CA THR A 20 5.01 4.06 16.35
C THR A 20 5.47 5.52 16.32
N GLY A 21 5.81 6.05 15.14
CA GLY A 21 6.27 7.44 15.00
C GLY A 21 5.18 8.47 15.30
N SER A 22 5.58 9.66 15.74
CA SER A 22 4.67 10.77 15.96
C SER A 22 4.24 11.40 14.64
N ARG A 23 2.96 11.83 14.56
CA ARG A 23 2.46 12.60 13.41
C ARG A 23 3.21 13.95 13.34
N PRO A 24 3.66 14.37 12.14
CA PRO A 24 4.14 15.75 11.95
C PRO A 24 3.07 16.75 12.32
N THR A 25 3.47 17.84 12.96
CA THR A 25 2.56 18.91 13.42
C THR A 25 2.36 20.03 12.40
N SER A 26 3.20 20.04 11.34
CA SER A 26 3.11 21.01 10.24
C SER A 26 3.50 20.35 8.93
N PHE A 27 2.91 20.82 7.85
CA PHE A 27 3.14 20.32 6.51
C PHE A 27 3.47 21.46 5.56
N ASN A 28 4.31 21.21 4.58
CA ASN A 28 4.55 22.09 3.46
C ASN A 28 4.00 21.43 2.19
N GLU A 29 3.64 22.26 1.21
CA GLU A 29 3.20 21.75 -0.08
C GLU A 29 3.90 22.46 -1.24
N ALA A 30 3.84 21.87 -2.44
CA ALA A 30 4.41 22.47 -3.63
C ALA A 30 3.75 23.83 -3.90
N PRO A 31 4.50 24.87 -4.34
CA PRO A 31 3.95 26.19 -4.60
C PRO A 31 2.75 26.20 -5.57
N GLU A 32 2.75 25.30 -6.55
CA GLU A 32 1.65 25.14 -7.51
C GLU A 32 0.37 24.61 -6.84
N LEU A 33 0.50 23.73 -5.85
CA LEU A 33 -0.63 23.23 -5.06
C LEU A 33 -1.12 24.30 -4.07
N ALA A 34 -0.20 25.00 -3.42
CA ALA A 34 -0.55 26.13 -2.54
C ALA A 34 -1.35 27.22 -3.28
N LYS A 35 -1.02 27.48 -4.55
CA LYS A 35 -1.79 28.37 -5.42
C LYS A 35 -3.22 27.86 -5.64
N GLN A 36 -3.39 26.57 -5.90
CA GLN A 36 -4.71 25.97 -6.10
C GLN A 36 -5.55 26.00 -4.81
N VAL A 37 -4.91 25.83 -3.64
CA VAL A 37 -5.57 26.01 -2.34
C VAL A 37 -6.04 27.46 -2.17
N ALA A 38 -5.18 28.44 -2.47
CA ALA A 38 -5.53 29.85 -2.39
C ALA A 38 -6.66 30.26 -3.35
N GLU A 39 -6.78 29.58 -4.49
CA GLU A 39 -7.86 29.76 -5.48
C GLU A 39 -9.14 28.98 -5.12
N GLY A 40 -9.18 28.24 -4.00
CA GLY A 40 -10.30 27.41 -3.59
C GLY A 40 -10.56 26.17 -4.46
N LYS A 41 -9.58 25.78 -5.29
CA LYS A 41 -9.66 24.61 -6.18
C LYS A 41 -9.21 23.32 -5.53
N LEU A 42 -8.48 23.42 -4.43
CA LEU A 42 -7.92 22.29 -3.68
C LEU A 42 -8.09 22.55 -2.19
N LEU A 43 -8.31 21.50 -1.42
CA LEU A 43 -8.31 21.56 0.04
C LEU A 43 -6.89 21.83 0.59
N PRO A 44 -6.75 22.44 1.78
CA PRO A 44 -5.47 22.53 2.47
C PRO A 44 -4.78 21.17 2.62
N VAL A 45 -3.45 21.16 2.71
CA VAL A 45 -2.68 19.91 2.78
C VAL A 45 -3.07 19.06 3.99
N GLU A 46 -3.39 19.68 5.11
CA GLU A 46 -3.82 19.01 6.34
C GLU A 46 -5.13 18.22 6.17
N ASP A 47 -6.02 18.69 5.29
CA ASP A 47 -7.32 18.05 5.00
C ASP A 47 -7.20 16.96 3.93
N ARG A 48 -6.08 16.94 3.20
CA ARG A 48 -5.80 15.92 2.16
C ARG A 48 -5.01 14.73 2.67
N LEU A 49 -4.19 14.93 3.70
CA LEU A 49 -3.38 13.87 4.28
C LEU A 49 -4.19 13.00 5.25
N PRO A 50 -3.83 11.73 5.42
CA PRO A 50 -4.42 10.90 6.47
C PRO A 50 -4.02 11.40 7.88
N GLU A 51 -4.71 10.90 8.91
CA GLU A 51 -4.39 11.22 10.30
C GLU A 51 -2.97 10.77 10.69
N GLU A 52 -2.51 9.67 10.10
CA GLU A 52 -1.18 9.09 10.32
C GLU A 52 -0.45 8.97 8.97
N PRO A 53 0.05 10.08 8.38
CA PRO A 53 0.70 10.04 7.08
C PRO A 53 2.01 9.25 7.14
N LEU A 54 2.37 8.62 6.03
CA LEU A 54 3.70 8.05 5.88
C LEU A 54 4.74 9.17 5.83
N VAL A 55 5.73 9.08 6.71
CA VAL A 55 6.90 9.96 6.68
C VAL A 55 8.09 9.15 6.16
N ILE A 56 8.61 9.55 5.00
CA ILE A 56 9.79 8.92 4.39
C ILE A 56 11.03 9.71 4.81
N PRO A 57 12.02 9.10 5.46
CA PRO A 57 13.25 9.77 5.82
C PRO A 57 14.02 10.18 4.56
N THR A 58 14.65 11.33 4.61
CA THR A 58 15.54 11.76 3.52
C THR A 58 16.86 11.01 3.61
N ILE A 59 17.44 10.67 2.44
CA ILE A 59 18.75 10.03 2.37
C ILE A 59 19.87 11.07 2.64
N GLU A 60 19.83 12.18 1.94
CA GLU A 60 20.83 13.25 2.06
C GLU A 60 20.21 14.57 2.52
N ARG A 61 19.12 14.98 1.91
CA ARG A 61 18.43 16.25 2.18
C ARG A 61 16.98 16.22 1.72
N ILE A 62 16.19 17.13 2.25
CA ILE A 62 14.82 17.38 1.76
C ILE A 62 14.91 17.84 0.31
N GLY A 63 14.07 17.25 -0.56
CA GLY A 63 13.99 17.58 -1.98
C GLY A 63 13.48 19.01 -2.22
N GLN A 64 13.61 19.45 -3.46
CA GLN A 64 13.05 20.72 -3.91
C GLN A 64 11.83 20.46 -4.78
N TYR A 65 10.80 21.28 -4.61
CA TYR A 65 9.61 21.19 -5.45
C TYR A 65 9.90 21.62 -6.89
N GLY A 66 9.17 21.03 -7.83
CA GLY A 66 9.23 21.38 -9.25
C GLY A 66 10.08 20.42 -10.07
N GLY A 67 10.41 20.85 -11.29
CA GLY A 67 11.11 20.03 -12.28
C GLY A 67 10.17 19.09 -13.05
N THR A 68 10.75 18.39 -14.03
CA THR A 68 10.04 17.43 -14.88
C THR A 68 10.87 16.18 -15.04
N TRP A 69 10.34 15.06 -14.59
CA TRP A 69 10.97 13.78 -14.83
C TRP A 69 10.49 13.20 -16.16
N LYS A 70 11.40 13.18 -17.16
CA LYS A 70 11.11 12.60 -18.49
C LYS A 70 11.55 11.14 -18.51
N ARG A 71 10.66 10.25 -18.91
CA ARG A 71 10.95 8.83 -19.13
C ARG A 71 10.59 8.45 -20.57
N GLY A 72 11.47 7.67 -21.20
CA GLY A 72 11.23 7.13 -22.53
C GLY A 72 10.71 5.70 -22.46
N PHE A 73 9.85 5.32 -23.39
CA PHE A 73 9.45 3.94 -23.64
C PHE A 73 9.24 3.72 -25.14
N MET A 74 9.51 2.51 -25.61
CA MET A 74 9.50 2.19 -27.04
C MET A 74 8.16 1.62 -27.53
N GLY A 75 7.22 1.40 -26.63
CA GLY A 75 5.90 0.90 -26.98
C GLY A 75 5.09 0.39 -25.79
N PRO A 76 3.87 -0.14 -26.02
CA PRO A 76 2.96 -0.54 -24.94
C PRO A 76 3.52 -1.56 -23.97
N ILE A 77 4.52 -2.35 -24.38
CA ILE A 77 5.16 -3.37 -23.52
C ILE A 77 6.02 -2.70 -22.44
N ASP A 78 6.58 -1.52 -22.72
CA ASP A 78 7.44 -0.77 -21.79
C ASP A 78 6.65 0.03 -20.74
N ARG A 79 5.31 -0.07 -20.73
CA ARG A 79 4.46 0.60 -19.74
C ARG A 79 4.84 0.29 -18.30
N GLN A 80 5.53 -0.81 -18.03
CA GLN A 80 6.05 -1.15 -16.71
C GLN A 80 6.91 -0.03 -16.10
N ASN A 81 7.49 0.85 -16.93
CA ASN A 81 8.19 2.04 -16.47
C ASN A 81 7.25 3.05 -15.81
N ILE A 82 5.98 3.08 -16.23
CA ILE A 82 4.94 3.94 -15.65
C ILE A 82 4.30 3.21 -14.47
N ASP A 83 4.01 1.93 -14.62
CA ASP A 83 3.36 1.12 -13.58
C ASP A 83 4.12 1.19 -12.25
N ARG A 84 5.45 1.24 -12.28
CA ARG A 84 6.31 1.35 -11.08
C ARG A 84 6.13 2.63 -10.26
N ILE A 85 5.55 3.67 -10.82
CA ILE A 85 5.31 4.95 -10.16
C ILE A 85 3.83 5.28 -10.00
N MET A 86 2.94 4.43 -10.52
CA MET A 86 1.50 4.63 -10.47
C MET A 86 0.79 3.69 -9.49
N HIS A 87 1.48 2.66 -9.02
CA HIS A 87 0.91 1.67 -8.11
C HIS A 87 1.55 1.74 -6.75
N ASP A 88 0.74 1.93 -5.74
CA ASP A 88 1.15 1.88 -4.36
C ASP A 88 0.98 0.47 -3.79
N HIS A 89 2.00 -0.02 -3.10
CA HIS A 89 1.99 -1.32 -2.44
C HIS A 89 1.60 -1.18 -0.98
N LEU A 90 1.12 -2.26 -0.37
CA LEU A 90 0.85 -2.27 1.07
C LEU A 90 2.12 -2.05 1.87
N ILE A 91 3.21 -2.64 1.40
CA ILE A 91 4.53 -2.68 2.01
C ILE A 91 5.55 -2.40 0.92
N TYR A 92 6.68 -1.79 1.26
CA TYR A 92 7.82 -1.61 0.36
C TYR A 92 9.08 -2.25 0.92
N TYR A 93 10.06 -2.49 0.04
CA TYR A 93 11.43 -2.74 0.46
C TYR A 93 12.15 -1.42 0.68
N ASP A 94 12.92 -1.35 1.75
CA ASP A 94 13.86 -0.26 1.98
C ASP A 94 14.98 -0.28 0.94
N LEU A 95 15.82 0.73 0.94
CA LEU A 95 16.93 0.91 -0.01
C LEU A 95 17.97 -0.22 0.04
N ASP A 96 18.04 -0.95 1.13
CA ASP A 96 18.89 -2.14 1.27
C ASP A 96 18.37 -3.34 0.43
N GLY A 97 17.13 -3.28 -0.05
CA GLY A 97 16.48 -4.32 -0.85
C GLY A 97 16.02 -5.55 -0.05
N PHE A 98 16.11 -5.52 1.27
CA PHE A 98 15.77 -6.64 2.16
C PHE A 98 14.77 -6.24 3.25
N THR A 99 14.95 -5.08 3.87
CA THR A 99 14.10 -4.61 4.96
C THR A 99 12.73 -4.22 4.43
N LEU A 100 11.68 -4.80 5.02
CA LEU A 100 10.31 -4.47 4.67
C LEU A 100 9.85 -3.25 5.47
N MET A 101 9.27 -2.28 4.77
CA MET A 101 8.79 -1.02 5.31
C MET A 101 7.29 -0.83 5.04
N PRO A 102 6.52 -0.31 6.01
CA PRO A 102 5.11 -0.02 5.78
C PRO A 102 4.95 1.11 4.77
N HIS A 103 3.92 1.00 3.92
CA HIS A 103 3.55 2.04 2.95
C HIS A 103 2.08 2.42 3.07
N ILE A 104 1.16 1.80 2.30
CA ILE A 104 -0.28 1.99 2.46
C ILE A 104 -0.71 1.56 3.85
N VAL A 105 -0.25 0.39 4.31
CA VAL A 105 -0.45 -0.03 5.69
C VAL A 105 0.52 0.71 6.62
N LYS A 106 0.11 0.96 7.86
CA LYS A 106 1.00 1.47 8.91
C LYS A 106 1.77 0.37 9.61
N GLY A 107 1.36 -0.89 9.44
CA GLY A 107 2.01 -2.05 10.00
C GLY A 107 1.26 -3.33 9.66
N TRP A 108 1.84 -4.45 10.05
CA TRP A 108 1.27 -5.78 9.89
C TRP A 108 1.76 -6.73 10.99
N GLU A 109 1.00 -7.78 11.21
CA GLU A 109 1.36 -8.90 12.08
C GLU A 109 1.24 -10.22 11.34
N THR A 110 2.16 -11.14 11.60
CA THR A 110 2.13 -12.51 11.11
C THR A 110 2.03 -13.44 12.31
N SER A 111 1.11 -14.42 12.26
CA SER A 111 1.03 -15.44 13.30
C SER A 111 2.30 -16.32 13.30
N GLU A 112 2.64 -16.89 14.45
CA GLU A 112 3.83 -17.74 14.62
C GLU A 112 3.84 -18.93 13.67
N ASP A 113 2.66 -19.48 13.38
CA ASP A 113 2.49 -20.58 12.43
C ASP A 113 2.50 -20.16 10.95
N GLY A 114 2.64 -18.85 10.66
CA GLY A 114 2.68 -18.31 9.30
C GLY A 114 1.38 -18.49 8.52
N THR A 115 0.25 -18.70 9.18
CA THR A 115 -1.05 -18.90 8.51
C THR A 115 -1.90 -17.64 8.46
N THR A 116 -1.70 -16.69 9.37
CA THR A 116 -2.54 -15.50 9.53
C THR A 116 -1.72 -14.23 9.39
N PHE A 117 -2.23 -13.29 8.59
CA PHE A 117 -1.61 -12.00 8.30
C PHE A 117 -2.62 -10.90 8.55
N THR A 118 -2.32 -10.02 9.51
CA THR A 118 -3.18 -8.89 9.86
C THR A 118 -2.51 -7.59 9.42
N PHE A 119 -3.19 -6.79 8.60
CA PHE A 119 -2.73 -5.50 8.13
C PHE A 119 -3.50 -4.38 8.80
N TYR A 120 -2.77 -3.37 9.26
CA TYR A 120 -3.30 -2.16 9.90
C TYR A 120 -3.20 -0.99 8.95
N LEU A 121 -4.34 -0.45 8.53
CA LEU A 121 -4.42 0.67 7.59
C LEU A 121 -4.17 2.00 8.30
N ARG A 122 -3.76 3.02 7.53
CA ARG A 122 -3.64 4.39 8.03
C ARG A 122 -5.03 5.04 8.06
N LYS A 123 -5.43 5.55 9.22
CA LYS A 123 -6.71 6.25 9.35
C LYS A 123 -6.75 7.53 8.53
N GLY A 124 -7.91 7.82 7.94
CA GLY A 124 -8.12 9.03 7.18
C GLY A 124 -7.57 9.02 5.76
N MET A 125 -7.06 7.89 5.26
CA MET A 125 -6.73 7.74 3.83
C MET A 125 -7.99 7.87 2.98
N LYS A 126 -7.82 8.45 1.80
CA LYS A 126 -8.91 8.70 0.85
C LYS A 126 -8.51 8.25 -0.54
N TRP A 127 -9.47 7.80 -1.31
CA TRP A 127 -9.36 7.66 -2.75
C TRP A 127 -9.24 9.04 -3.43
N SER A 128 -8.85 9.07 -4.69
CA SER A 128 -8.66 10.32 -5.45
C SER A 128 -9.93 11.17 -5.58
N ASP A 129 -11.09 10.58 -5.41
CA ASP A 129 -12.40 11.24 -5.41
C ASP A 129 -12.84 11.72 -4.01
N GLY A 130 -11.99 11.53 -3.01
CA GLY A 130 -12.22 11.94 -1.62
C GLY A 130 -12.98 10.94 -0.75
N LYS A 131 -13.40 9.79 -1.30
CA LYS A 131 -14.06 8.73 -0.51
C LYS A 131 -13.06 8.07 0.43
N PRO A 132 -13.50 7.62 1.64
CA PRO A 132 -12.63 6.91 2.56
C PRO A 132 -12.05 5.63 1.96
N PHE A 133 -10.78 5.38 2.21
CA PHE A 133 -10.10 4.10 1.96
C PHE A 133 -10.13 3.27 3.24
N THR A 134 -10.73 2.09 3.19
CA THR A 134 -10.99 1.26 4.36
C THR A 134 -10.73 -0.22 4.09
N ALA A 135 -10.82 -1.05 5.14
CA ALA A 135 -10.75 -2.51 5.03
C ALA A 135 -11.86 -3.12 4.14
N GLU A 136 -12.95 -2.39 3.93
CA GLU A 136 -14.03 -2.80 3.02
C GLU A 136 -13.57 -2.88 1.56
N ASP A 137 -12.65 -2.01 1.16
CA ASP A 137 -12.06 -2.01 -0.19
C ASP A 137 -11.24 -3.28 -0.46
N PHE A 138 -10.68 -3.89 0.59
CA PHE A 138 -9.98 -5.18 0.51
C PHE A 138 -10.96 -6.35 0.40
N VAL A 139 -12.04 -6.32 1.19
CA VAL A 139 -13.08 -7.34 1.13
C VAL A 139 -13.74 -7.34 -0.25
N PHE A 140 -14.11 -6.16 -0.76
CA PHE A 140 -14.66 -6.00 -2.10
C PHE A 140 -13.71 -6.54 -3.18
N ALA A 141 -12.42 -6.17 -3.13
CA ALA A 141 -11.44 -6.66 -4.10
C ALA A 141 -11.30 -8.19 -4.07
N TYR A 142 -11.45 -8.79 -2.90
CA TYR A 142 -11.38 -10.23 -2.76
C TYR A 142 -12.68 -10.93 -3.20
N GLU A 143 -13.83 -10.53 -2.65
CA GLU A 143 -15.10 -11.23 -2.83
C GLU A 143 -15.69 -10.97 -4.22
N ASP A 144 -15.69 -9.72 -4.68
CA ASP A 144 -16.34 -9.32 -5.93
C ASP A 144 -15.41 -9.42 -7.15
N LEU A 145 -14.11 -9.17 -6.99
CA LEU A 145 -13.18 -9.21 -8.12
C LEU A 145 -12.37 -10.51 -8.15
N THR A 146 -11.69 -10.86 -7.04
CA THR A 146 -10.82 -12.05 -7.02
C THR A 146 -11.63 -13.34 -7.10
N MET A 147 -12.75 -13.44 -6.40
CA MET A 147 -13.59 -14.64 -6.38
C MET A 147 -14.50 -14.77 -7.62
N ASN A 148 -14.69 -13.72 -8.38
CA ASN A 148 -15.47 -13.74 -9.61
C ASN A 148 -14.76 -14.56 -10.69
N ASP A 149 -15.38 -15.66 -11.15
CA ASP A 149 -14.80 -16.57 -12.14
C ASP A 149 -14.81 -15.99 -13.56
N GLU A 150 -15.74 -15.07 -13.88
CA GLU A 150 -15.79 -14.40 -15.17
C GLU A 150 -14.64 -13.40 -15.32
N LEU A 151 -14.42 -12.59 -14.26
CA LEU A 151 -13.34 -11.61 -14.24
C LEU A 151 -11.99 -12.25 -14.03
N ASN A 152 -11.92 -13.32 -13.25
CA ASN A 152 -10.69 -13.89 -12.76
C ASN A 152 -10.72 -15.43 -12.72
N PRO A 153 -10.79 -16.09 -13.92
CA PRO A 153 -10.85 -17.54 -14.01
C PRO A 153 -9.62 -18.23 -13.42
N ALA A 154 -8.46 -17.58 -13.44
CA ALA A 154 -7.21 -18.07 -12.87
C ALA A 154 -6.84 -17.27 -11.62
N LYS A 155 -7.36 -17.69 -10.46
CA LYS A 155 -7.08 -17.04 -9.17
C LYS A 155 -5.57 -16.92 -8.91
N ALA A 156 -5.13 -15.78 -8.38
CA ALA A 156 -3.73 -15.49 -8.15
C ALA A 156 -3.04 -16.53 -7.25
N ALA A 157 -1.83 -16.93 -7.65
CA ALA A 157 -1.07 -17.97 -6.95
C ALA A 157 -0.73 -17.57 -5.51
N TYR A 158 -0.45 -16.29 -5.25
CA TYR A 158 -0.09 -15.78 -3.93
C TYR A 158 -1.26 -15.81 -2.92
N MET A 159 -2.50 -15.89 -3.43
CA MET A 159 -3.71 -16.06 -2.62
C MET A 159 -3.99 -17.53 -2.28
N LYS A 160 -3.18 -18.47 -2.76
CA LYS A 160 -3.38 -19.91 -2.59
C LYS A 160 -2.20 -20.57 -1.89
N VAL A 161 -2.53 -21.57 -1.07
CA VAL A 161 -1.55 -22.54 -0.58
C VAL A 161 -2.11 -23.94 -0.85
N ALA A 162 -1.32 -24.82 -1.46
CA ALA A 162 -1.75 -26.17 -1.85
C ALA A 162 -3.12 -26.21 -2.57
N GLY A 163 -3.36 -25.24 -3.47
CA GLY A 163 -4.58 -25.14 -4.27
C GLY A 163 -5.78 -24.49 -3.59
N GLN A 164 -5.74 -24.26 -2.28
CA GLN A 164 -6.81 -23.64 -1.53
C GLN A 164 -6.57 -22.13 -1.35
N LEU A 165 -7.58 -21.31 -1.65
CA LEU A 165 -7.57 -19.86 -1.45
C LEU A 165 -7.57 -19.50 0.04
N CYS A 166 -6.93 -18.36 0.37
CA CYS A 166 -7.05 -17.76 1.69
C CYS A 166 -8.48 -17.29 1.96
N ARG A 167 -8.76 -16.92 3.20
CA ARG A 167 -9.95 -16.18 3.60
C ARG A 167 -9.55 -14.76 3.97
N ILE A 168 -10.43 -13.81 3.71
CA ILE A 168 -10.27 -12.43 4.15
C ILE A 168 -11.34 -12.10 5.18
N ASN A 169 -10.99 -11.30 6.18
CA ASN A 169 -11.92 -10.78 7.17
C ASN A 169 -11.59 -9.32 7.46
N LYS A 170 -12.58 -8.46 7.37
CA LYS A 170 -12.56 -7.13 7.97
C LYS A 170 -12.76 -7.30 9.47
N LEU A 171 -11.81 -6.84 10.29
CA LEU A 171 -11.94 -6.84 11.75
C LEU A 171 -12.56 -5.53 12.25
N ASP A 172 -12.15 -4.42 11.63
CA ASP A 172 -12.72 -3.08 11.79
C ASP A 172 -12.44 -2.29 10.50
N ASP A 173 -12.79 -1.00 10.45
CA ASP A 173 -12.64 -0.18 9.24
C ASP A 173 -11.18 0.01 8.81
N TYR A 174 -10.21 -0.25 9.68
CA TYR A 174 -8.78 -0.04 9.41
C TYR A 174 -7.94 -1.29 9.68
N THR A 175 -8.59 -2.45 9.84
CA THR A 175 -7.89 -3.72 10.10
C THR A 175 -8.45 -4.83 9.22
N VAL A 176 -7.59 -5.41 8.39
CA VAL A 176 -7.93 -6.53 7.51
C VAL A 176 -7.05 -7.73 7.81
N ARG A 177 -7.63 -8.92 7.79
CA ARG A 177 -6.93 -10.19 8.08
C ARG A 177 -7.09 -11.17 6.93
N TYR A 178 -5.95 -11.73 6.50
CA TYR A 178 -5.88 -12.86 5.58
C TYR A 178 -5.52 -14.12 6.35
N THR A 179 -6.25 -15.21 6.11
CA THR A 179 -6.01 -16.50 6.78
C THR A 179 -5.88 -17.61 5.74
N PHE A 180 -4.76 -18.28 5.76
CA PHE A 180 -4.46 -19.47 4.94
C PHE A 180 -4.67 -20.74 5.76
N HIS A 181 -4.98 -21.85 5.10
CA HIS A 181 -5.14 -23.15 5.75
C HIS A 181 -3.83 -23.85 6.11
N LYS A 182 -2.70 -23.33 5.56
CA LYS A 182 -1.31 -23.76 5.83
C LYS A 182 -0.40 -22.53 5.78
N PRO A 183 0.83 -22.63 6.33
CA PRO A 183 1.79 -21.54 6.32
C PRO A 183 2.04 -20.99 4.90
N ASN A 184 2.09 -19.66 4.78
CA ASN A 184 2.43 -18.94 3.55
C ASN A 184 3.49 -17.87 3.83
N TYR A 185 4.70 -18.29 4.15
CA TYR A 185 5.79 -17.39 4.54
C TYR A 185 6.16 -16.35 3.47
N SER A 186 5.81 -16.58 2.21
CA SER A 186 6.06 -15.63 1.12
C SER A 186 4.98 -14.56 0.95
N PHE A 187 3.88 -14.60 1.71
CA PHE A 187 2.74 -13.70 1.48
C PHE A 187 3.10 -12.23 1.74
N ILE A 188 3.83 -11.93 2.81
CA ILE A 188 4.28 -10.56 3.13
C ILE A 188 5.23 -10.03 2.05
N GLU A 189 6.19 -10.83 1.59
CA GLU A 189 7.08 -10.45 0.49
C GLU A 189 6.30 -10.19 -0.80
N LYS A 190 5.26 -10.95 -1.06
CA LYS A 190 4.36 -10.71 -2.20
C LYS A 190 3.57 -9.42 -2.04
N ALA A 191 3.13 -9.07 -0.84
CA ALA A 191 2.47 -7.80 -0.56
C ALA A 191 3.40 -6.58 -0.78
N ALA A 192 4.72 -6.78 -0.67
CA ALA A 192 5.75 -5.78 -0.97
C ALA A 192 6.26 -5.83 -2.42
N SER A 193 5.97 -6.89 -3.15
CA SER A 193 6.58 -7.15 -4.46
C SER A 193 5.83 -6.44 -5.59
N LEU A 194 6.60 -5.76 -6.44
CA LEU A 194 6.15 -5.30 -7.77
C LEU A 194 5.56 -6.42 -8.63
N THR A 195 5.80 -7.68 -8.28
CA THR A 195 5.28 -8.83 -9.02
C THR A 195 3.77 -8.95 -8.87
N ILE A 196 3.20 -8.52 -7.75
CA ILE A 196 1.74 -8.42 -7.59
C ILE A 196 1.19 -7.32 -8.47
N ALA A 197 1.86 -6.16 -8.51
CA ALA A 197 1.50 -5.06 -9.42
C ALA A 197 1.90 -5.35 -10.87
N GLY A 198 3.04 -5.97 -11.12
CA GLY A 198 3.58 -6.18 -12.47
C GLY A 198 3.03 -7.40 -13.22
N GLN A 199 2.69 -8.48 -12.52
CA GLN A 199 1.97 -9.61 -13.14
C GLN A 199 0.49 -9.31 -13.34
N SER A 200 -0.08 -8.45 -12.51
CA SER A 200 -1.43 -7.91 -12.71
C SER A 200 -1.52 -7.06 -13.97
N ALA A 201 -0.41 -6.62 -14.58
CA ALA A 201 -0.45 -6.02 -15.90
C ALA A 201 -0.97 -6.96 -16.99
N ARG A 202 -0.95 -8.28 -16.78
CA ARG A 202 -1.69 -9.27 -17.56
C ARG A 202 -2.86 -9.92 -16.80
N GLN A 203 -2.93 -9.72 -15.48
CA GLN A 203 -4.00 -10.19 -14.61
C GLN A 203 -4.57 -9.00 -13.84
N TYR A 204 -5.19 -8.08 -14.58
CA TYR A 204 -5.85 -6.87 -14.04
C TYR A 204 -6.93 -7.15 -12.98
N ASN A 205 -7.14 -8.40 -12.65
CA ASN A 205 -8.35 -8.85 -11.98
C ASN A 205 -8.10 -9.35 -10.55
N CYS A 206 -6.89 -9.13 -9.97
CA CYS A 206 -6.61 -9.54 -8.58
C CYS A 206 -5.85 -8.47 -7.79
N PRO A 207 -6.37 -7.24 -7.68
CA PRO A 207 -5.81 -6.28 -6.76
C PRO A 207 -6.02 -6.75 -5.32
N LEU A 208 -5.12 -6.37 -4.40
CA LEU A 208 -5.35 -6.59 -2.97
C LEU A 208 -6.46 -5.68 -2.42
N TYR A 209 -6.71 -4.55 -3.06
CA TYR A 209 -7.76 -3.59 -2.72
C TYR A 209 -8.29 -2.89 -3.98
N ALA A 210 -9.55 -2.51 -3.97
CA ALA A 210 -10.20 -1.77 -5.04
C ALA A 210 -11.33 -0.90 -4.47
N PRO A 211 -11.65 0.25 -5.09
CA PRO A 211 -12.67 1.14 -4.60
C PRO A 211 -14.07 0.52 -4.73
N ARG A 212 -14.67 0.18 -3.60
CA ARG A 212 -16.00 -0.45 -3.57
C ARG A 212 -17.12 0.45 -4.09
N HIS A 213 -16.92 1.74 -4.07
CA HIS A 213 -17.95 2.72 -4.41
C HIS A 213 -18.06 3.06 -5.91
N TYR A 214 -17.27 2.39 -6.76
CA TYR A 214 -17.36 2.51 -8.24
C TYR A 214 -18.14 1.30 -8.86
#